data_9e4eb2d08314fb1745efab2171ab0a84
#
_entry.id   9e4eb2d08314fb1745efab2171ab0a84
#
_cell.length_a   1.000
_cell.length_b   1.000
_cell.length_c   1.000
_cell.angle_alpha   90.00
_cell.angle_beta   90.00
_cell.angle_gamma   90.00
#
_symmetry.space_group_name_H-M   'P 1'
#
loop_
_entity.id
_entity.type
_entity.pdbx_description
1 polymer ?
#
loop_
_entity_poly.entity_id
_entity_poly.type
_entity_poly.pdbx_seq_one_letter_code
_entity_poly.pdbx_strand_id
1 'polypeptide(L)'
;EINLYINSPGGLVTAGLGIYDTMQYIKADVSTLCIGQAASMGSFLLAAGKKGKRFSLPNSRIMVHQPSAGFQGQATDIEIHANEVLALKKRLNEIYSKHTGKSVEEVKKALERDNFMTPEVSKDFGLIDEVVENRS
;
A
#
# COMPACT_ATOMS: atom_id res chain seq x y z
N GLU A 1 11.14 -17.39 6.98
CA GLU A 1 10.39 -16.51 6.10
C GLU A 1 8.90 -16.55 6.42
N ILE A 2 8.27 -15.37 6.35
CA ILE A 2 6.85 -15.22 6.60
C ILE A 2 6.17 -14.94 5.26
N ASN A 3 5.07 -15.65 4.99
CA ASN A 3 4.28 -15.45 3.78
C ASN A 3 2.97 -14.74 4.17
N LEU A 4 2.79 -13.52 3.70
CA LEU A 4 1.59 -12.73 3.94
C LEU A 4 0.71 -12.76 2.68
N TYR A 5 -0.42 -13.42 2.78
CA TYR A 5 -1.40 -13.47 1.70
C TYR A 5 -2.40 -12.34 1.92
N ILE A 6 -2.59 -11.51 0.90
CA ILE A 6 -3.42 -10.30 1.00
C ILE A 6 -4.63 -10.43 0.07
N ASN A 7 -5.80 -10.36 0.67
CA ASN A 7 -7.07 -10.23 -0.04
C ASN A 7 -7.91 -9.25 0.80
N SER A 8 -7.76 -7.95 0.52
CA SER A 8 -8.29 -6.92 1.40
C SER A 8 -8.69 -5.66 0.63
N PRO A 9 -9.83 -5.05 0.97
CA PRO A 9 -10.21 -3.73 0.42
C PRO A 9 -9.51 -2.57 1.15
N GLY A 10 -8.70 -2.86 2.17
CA GLY A 10 -8.03 -1.86 2.99
C GLY A 10 -8.67 -1.74 4.36
N GLY A 11 -8.44 -0.62 5.02
CA GLY A 11 -8.93 -0.37 6.36
C GLY A 11 -8.28 0.87 6.96
N LEU A 12 -8.19 0.89 8.28
CA LEU A 12 -7.63 2.02 9.02
C LEU A 12 -6.15 2.19 8.72
N VAL A 13 -5.75 3.42 8.43
CA VAL A 13 -4.36 3.76 8.12
C VAL A 13 -3.43 3.39 9.28
N THR A 14 -3.80 3.76 10.51
CA THR A 14 -2.96 3.48 11.69
C THR A 14 -2.80 1.98 11.95
N ALA A 15 -3.84 1.19 11.71
CA ALA A 15 -3.75 -0.27 11.81
C ALA A 15 -2.78 -0.83 10.76
N GLY A 16 -2.87 -0.33 9.53
CA GLY A 16 -1.96 -0.72 8.46
C GLY A 16 -0.52 -0.33 8.73
N LEU A 17 -0.30 0.87 9.28
CA LEU A 17 1.05 1.30 9.67
C LEU A 17 1.63 0.44 10.78
N GLY A 18 0.80 -0.04 11.71
CA GLY A 18 1.23 -0.98 12.75
C GLY A 18 1.74 -2.29 12.15
N ILE A 19 1.03 -2.83 11.17
CA ILE A 19 1.45 -4.03 10.46
C ILE A 19 2.75 -3.74 9.68
N TYR A 20 2.78 -2.61 8.97
CA TYR A 20 3.96 -2.20 8.21
C TYR A 20 5.21 -2.14 9.09
N ASP A 21 5.11 -1.42 10.21
CA ASP A 21 6.23 -1.29 11.13
C ASP A 21 6.70 -2.64 11.64
N THR A 22 5.76 -3.54 11.94
CA THR A 22 6.09 -4.90 12.37
C THR A 22 6.84 -5.67 11.29
N MET A 23 6.38 -5.57 10.04
CA MET A 23 7.05 -6.21 8.90
C MET A 23 8.50 -5.73 8.75
N GLN A 24 8.76 -4.45 9.01
CA GLN A 24 10.10 -3.89 8.91
C GLN A 24 10.95 -4.21 10.15
N TYR A 25 10.32 -4.35 11.31
CA TYR A 25 11.00 -4.55 12.58
C TYR A 25 11.53 -5.98 12.77
N ILE A 26 10.78 -6.98 12.38
CA ILE A 26 11.14 -8.39 12.59
C ILE A 26 12.32 -8.79 11.70
N LYS A 27 13.08 -9.79 12.13
CA LYS A 27 14.27 -10.24 11.41
C LYS A 27 13.94 -11.09 10.19
N ALA A 28 12.83 -11.83 10.24
CA ALA A 28 12.43 -12.68 9.13
C ALA A 28 11.98 -11.83 7.93
N ASP A 29 12.32 -12.24 6.73
CA ASP A 29 11.79 -11.63 5.52
C ASP A 29 10.30 -11.91 5.41
N VAL A 30 9.53 -10.92 4.96
CA VAL A 30 8.10 -11.07 4.71
C VAL A 30 7.88 -11.04 3.20
N SER A 31 7.41 -12.16 2.67
CA SER A 31 6.96 -12.26 1.28
C SER A 31 5.47 -11.89 1.23
N THR A 32 5.05 -11.18 0.19
CA THR A 32 3.64 -10.79 0.03
C THR A 32 3.07 -11.35 -1.26
N LEU A 33 1.80 -11.76 -1.21
CA LEU A 33 1.08 -12.30 -2.37
C LEU A 33 -0.34 -11.74 -2.39
N CYS A 34 -0.69 -11.05 -3.47
CA CYS A 34 -2.06 -10.57 -3.67
C CYS A 34 -2.94 -11.68 -4.24
N ILE A 35 -4.04 -11.96 -3.57
CA ILE A 35 -5.05 -12.92 -3.99
C ILE A 35 -6.38 -12.16 -4.06
N GLY A 36 -7.02 -12.11 -5.22
CA GLY A 36 -8.29 -11.42 -5.40
C GLY A 36 -8.11 -9.92 -5.49
N GLN A 37 -7.87 -9.25 -4.36
CA GLN A 37 -7.61 -7.80 -4.40
C GLN A 37 -6.67 -7.34 -3.30
N ALA A 38 -5.94 -6.29 -3.59
CA ALA A 38 -5.20 -5.53 -2.59
C ALA A 38 -5.47 -4.05 -2.86
N ALA A 39 -6.33 -3.47 -2.06
CA ALA A 39 -6.78 -2.09 -2.26
C ALA A 39 -6.40 -1.24 -1.05
N SER A 40 -6.05 0.03 -1.29
CA SER A 40 -5.77 0.99 -0.24
C SER A 40 -4.64 0.49 0.68
N MET A 41 -4.88 0.33 1.98
CA MET A 41 -3.86 -0.20 2.89
C MET A 41 -3.44 -1.63 2.52
N GLY A 42 -4.29 -2.39 1.82
CA GLY A 42 -3.91 -3.71 1.30
C GLY A 42 -2.79 -3.61 0.26
N SER A 43 -2.88 -2.67 -0.67
CA SER A 43 -1.81 -2.44 -1.67
C SER A 43 -0.55 -1.88 -1.02
N PHE A 44 -0.70 -1.06 0.01
CA PHE A 44 0.41 -0.53 0.79
C PHE A 44 1.24 -1.67 1.41
N LEU A 45 0.56 -2.62 2.06
CA LEU A 45 1.24 -3.76 2.68
C LEU A 45 1.84 -4.71 1.63
N LEU A 46 1.17 -4.87 0.50
CA LEU A 46 1.68 -5.66 -0.62
C LEU A 46 3.04 -5.13 -1.08
N ALA A 47 3.14 -3.83 -1.28
CA ALA A 47 4.38 -3.17 -1.71
C ALA A 47 5.47 -3.21 -0.64
N ALA A 48 5.09 -3.39 0.62
CA ALA A 48 6.00 -3.36 1.77
C ALA A 48 6.75 -4.68 2.00
N GLY A 49 6.44 -5.72 1.24
CA GLY A 49 7.15 -7.00 1.32
C GLY A 49 8.62 -6.86 0.95
N LYS A 50 9.38 -7.90 1.25
CA LYS A 50 10.80 -7.94 0.90
C LYS A 50 10.97 -7.81 -0.61
N LYS A 51 11.83 -6.91 -1.05
CA LYS A 51 12.10 -6.72 -2.48
C LYS A 51 12.56 -8.04 -3.12
N GLY A 52 11.95 -8.36 -4.24
CA GLY A 52 12.13 -9.65 -4.92
C GLY A 52 11.13 -10.70 -4.49
N LYS A 53 10.35 -10.45 -3.44
CA LYS A 53 9.40 -11.41 -2.86
C LYS A 53 7.98 -10.84 -2.73
N ARG A 54 7.60 -9.98 -3.65
CA ARG A 54 6.26 -9.37 -3.69
C ARG A 54 5.57 -9.85 -4.95
N PHE A 55 4.44 -10.52 -4.79
CA PHE A 55 3.80 -11.28 -5.87
C PHE A 55 2.32 -10.94 -5.99
N SER A 56 1.75 -11.22 -7.16
CA SER A 56 0.31 -11.20 -7.38
C SER A 56 -0.10 -12.36 -8.28
N LEU A 57 -1.28 -12.93 -8.01
CA LEU A 57 -1.91 -13.86 -8.92
C LEU A 57 -2.46 -13.10 -10.13
N PRO A 58 -2.61 -13.76 -11.31
CA PRO A 58 -2.81 -13.02 -12.56
C PRO A 58 -4.14 -12.30 -12.71
N ASN A 59 -5.17 -12.71 -11.98
CA ASN A 59 -6.49 -12.08 -12.08
C ASN A 59 -6.83 -11.18 -10.89
N SER A 60 -5.84 -10.84 -10.09
CA SER A 60 -6.03 -9.96 -8.95
C SER A 60 -6.17 -8.50 -9.38
N ARG A 61 -6.77 -7.70 -8.49
CA ARG A 61 -6.89 -6.25 -8.71
C ARG A 61 -6.13 -5.53 -7.61
N ILE A 62 -5.37 -4.54 -7.99
CA ILE A 62 -4.56 -3.76 -7.06
C ILE A 62 -4.97 -2.30 -7.22
N MET A 63 -5.30 -1.64 -6.10
CA MET A 63 -5.78 -0.27 -6.14
C MET A 63 -5.01 0.59 -5.14
N VAL A 64 -4.52 1.72 -5.64
CA VAL A 64 -3.86 2.72 -4.81
C VAL A 64 -4.67 4.00 -4.82
N HIS A 65 -4.71 4.70 -3.68
CA HIS A 65 -5.33 6.01 -3.56
C HIS A 65 -4.78 6.71 -2.31
N GLN A 66 -5.02 8.03 -2.25
CA GLN A 66 -4.65 8.78 -1.06
C GLN A 66 -5.60 8.45 0.10
N PRO A 67 -5.16 8.61 1.36
CA PRO A 67 -6.05 8.40 2.49
C PRO A 67 -7.19 9.41 2.46
N SER A 68 -8.38 8.97 2.86
CA SER A 68 -9.54 9.84 2.98
C SER A 68 -10.04 9.84 4.41
N ALA A 69 -10.66 10.94 4.81
CA ALA A 69 -11.23 11.06 6.14
C ALA A 69 -12.36 12.08 6.14
N GLY A 70 -13.33 11.84 7.03
CA GLY A 70 -14.37 12.81 7.30
C GLY A 70 -14.38 13.13 8.79
N PHE A 71 -14.69 14.35 9.14
CA PHE A 71 -14.78 14.77 10.53
C PHE A 71 -15.79 15.91 10.67
N GLN A 72 -16.60 15.86 11.73
CA GLN A 72 -17.54 16.90 12.09
C GLN A 72 -17.23 17.41 13.49
N GLY A 73 -17.35 18.71 13.71
CA GLY A 73 -17.08 19.29 15.00
C GLY A 73 -16.76 20.78 14.92
N GLN A 74 -16.09 21.30 15.93
CA GLN A 74 -15.64 22.68 15.97
C GLN A 74 -14.58 22.93 14.88
N ALA A 75 -14.53 24.15 14.35
CA ALA A 75 -13.59 24.53 13.29
C ALA A 75 -12.14 24.20 13.67
N THR A 76 -11.74 24.47 14.90
CA THR A 76 -10.38 24.17 15.38
C THR A 76 -10.09 22.67 15.35
N ASP A 77 -11.06 21.85 15.74
CA ASP A 77 -10.90 20.39 15.75
C ASP A 77 -10.85 19.85 14.32
N ILE A 78 -11.65 20.39 13.41
CA ILE A 78 -11.61 20.03 11.99
C ILE A 78 -10.22 20.30 11.42
N GLU A 79 -9.63 21.44 11.75
CA GLU A 79 -8.27 21.81 11.30
C GLU A 79 -7.22 20.83 11.84
N ILE A 80 -7.31 20.44 13.10
CA ILE A 80 -6.40 19.48 13.72
C ILE A 80 -6.47 18.13 12.96
N HIS A 81 -7.68 17.63 12.69
CA HIS A 81 -7.86 16.37 11.99
C HIS A 81 -7.42 16.45 10.53
N ALA A 82 -7.67 17.59 9.85
CA ALA A 82 -7.21 17.81 8.49
C ALA A 82 -5.67 17.76 8.42
N ASN A 83 -5.00 18.41 9.35
CA ASN A 83 -3.54 18.41 9.43
C ASN A 83 -2.98 17.00 9.67
N GLU A 84 -3.65 16.19 10.51
CA GLU A 84 -3.25 14.80 10.76
C GLU A 84 -3.36 13.97 9.48
N VAL A 85 -4.47 14.08 8.75
CA VAL A 85 -4.66 13.36 7.47
C VAL A 85 -3.60 13.75 6.45
N LEU A 86 -3.25 15.04 6.36
CA LEU A 86 -2.20 15.51 5.45
C LEU A 86 -0.83 14.98 5.85
N ALA A 87 -0.54 14.88 7.14
CA ALA A 87 0.71 14.30 7.63
C ALA A 87 0.80 12.81 7.29
N LEU A 88 -0.30 12.06 7.47
CA LEU A 88 -0.36 10.65 7.11
C LEU A 88 -0.20 10.46 5.60
N LYS A 89 -0.87 11.29 4.80
CA LYS A 89 -0.74 11.26 3.33
C LYS A 89 0.71 11.41 2.91
N LYS A 90 1.40 12.40 3.47
CA LYS A 90 2.81 12.65 3.15
C LYS A 90 3.65 11.43 3.52
N ARG A 91 3.43 10.87 4.69
CA ARG A 91 4.19 9.71 5.15
C ARG A 91 3.97 8.48 4.28
N LEU A 92 2.71 8.21 3.91
CA LEU A 92 2.38 7.10 3.02
C LEU A 92 3.03 7.26 1.65
N ASN A 93 3.02 8.48 1.10
CA ASN A 93 3.67 8.75 -0.18
C ASN A 93 5.17 8.48 -0.12
N GLU A 94 5.82 8.87 0.97
CA GLU A 94 7.25 8.61 1.18
C GLU A 94 7.55 7.11 1.25
N ILE A 95 6.71 6.36 1.93
CA ILE A 95 6.87 4.90 2.07
C ILE A 95 6.64 4.21 0.72
N TYR A 96 5.59 4.58 -0.02
CA TYR A 96 5.37 4.05 -1.36
C TYR A 96 6.58 4.35 -2.27
N SER A 97 7.12 5.57 -2.20
CA SER A 97 8.31 5.94 -2.97
C SER A 97 9.48 5.02 -2.66
N LYS A 98 9.70 4.76 -1.38
CA LYS A 98 10.78 3.88 -0.92
C LYS A 98 10.64 2.47 -1.52
N HIS A 99 9.45 1.90 -1.49
CA HIS A 99 9.24 0.51 -1.88
C HIS A 99 9.04 0.31 -3.38
N THR A 100 8.55 1.32 -4.09
CA THR A 100 8.32 1.21 -5.54
C THR A 100 9.52 1.66 -6.36
N GLY A 101 10.39 2.47 -5.80
CA GLY A 101 11.48 3.11 -6.54
C GLY A 101 11.03 4.32 -7.36
N LYS A 102 9.75 4.69 -7.27
CA LYS A 102 9.22 5.89 -7.93
C LYS A 102 9.46 7.12 -7.07
N SER A 103 9.55 8.30 -7.70
CA SER A 103 9.69 9.54 -6.94
C SER A 103 8.42 9.82 -6.12
N VAL A 104 8.55 10.62 -5.07
CA VAL A 104 7.39 11.04 -4.27
C VAL A 104 6.35 11.74 -5.15
N GLU A 105 6.79 12.53 -6.13
CA GLU A 105 5.89 13.22 -7.06
C GLU A 105 5.11 12.26 -7.95
N GLU A 106 5.78 11.20 -8.47
CA GLU A 106 5.10 10.16 -9.24
C GLU A 106 4.09 9.39 -8.39
N VAL A 107 4.45 9.07 -7.15
CA VAL A 107 3.56 8.39 -6.21
C VAL A 107 2.36 9.27 -5.90
N LYS A 108 2.58 10.54 -5.57
CA LYS A 108 1.52 11.48 -5.26
C LYS A 108 0.51 11.58 -6.41
N LYS A 109 1.00 11.66 -7.63
CA LYS A 109 0.15 11.72 -8.83
C LYS A 109 -0.65 10.42 -9.00
N ALA A 110 -0.01 9.28 -8.81
CA ALA A 110 -0.66 7.97 -8.96
C ALA A 110 -1.76 7.75 -7.91
N LEU A 111 -1.60 8.28 -6.70
CA LEU A 111 -2.53 8.12 -5.59
C LEU A 111 -3.57 9.24 -5.48
N GLU A 112 -3.58 10.21 -6.39
CA GLU A 112 -4.49 11.36 -6.33
C GLU A 112 -5.96 10.94 -6.34
N ARG A 113 -6.30 9.93 -7.13
CA ARG A 113 -7.63 9.33 -7.24
C ARG A 113 -7.51 7.81 -7.18
N ASP A 114 -8.64 7.13 -7.02
CA ASP A 114 -8.67 5.68 -7.05
C ASP A 114 -8.04 5.19 -8.36
N ASN A 115 -6.93 4.50 -8.22
CA ASN A 115 -6.13 4.05 -9.36
C ASN A 115 -6.06 2.53 -9.34
N PHE A 116 -6.86 1.90 -10.21
CA PHE A 116 -6.93 0.45 -10.32
C PHE A 116 -5.86 -0.03 -11.29
N MET A 117 -5.10 -1.01 -10.84
CA MET A 117 -3.99 -1.57 -11.64
C MET A 117 -4.16 -3.07 -11.84
N THR A 118 -3.82 -3.55 -13.04
CA THR A 118 -3.62 -4.97 -13.26
C THR A 118 -2.34 -5.40 -12.55
N PRO A 119 -2.11 -6.72 -12.35
CA PRO A 119 -0.84 -7.17 -11.80
C PRO A 119 0.37 -6.70 -12.62
N GLU A 120 0.27 -6.72 -13.95
CA GLU A 120 1.36 -6.27 -14.83
C GLU A 120 1.68 -4.79 -14.65
N VAL A 121 0.65 -3.94 -14.59
CA VAL A 121 0.82 -2.50 -14.35
C VAL A 121 1.41 -2.27 -12.95
N SER A 122 0.97 -3.04 -11.96
CA SER A 122 1.51 -2.97 -10.59
C SER A 122 2.99 -3.33 -10.55
N LYS A 123 3.40 -4.32 -11.33
CA LYS A 123 4.80 -4.70 -11.46
C LYS A 123 5.61 -3.57 -12.09
N ASP A 124 5.12 -2.97 -13.15
CA ASP A 124 5.79 -1.86 -13.82
C ASP A 124 5.90 -0.64 -12.90
N PHE A 125 4.88 -0.41 -12.09
CA PHE A 125 4.92 0.69 -11.12
C PHE A 125 5.86 0.40 -9.93
N GLY A 126 6.18 -0.86 -9.69
CA GLY A 126 7.08 -1.25 -8.59
C GLY A 126 6.36 -1.68 -7.31
N LEU A 127 5.05 -1.88 -7.37
CA LEU A 127 4.30 -2.38 -6.21
C LEU A 127 4.57 -3.85 -5.93
N ILE A 128 4.85 -4.61 -6.98
CA ILE A 128 5.19 -6.03 -6.89
C ILE A 128 6.40 -6.34 -7.76
N ASP A 129 6.97 -7.52 -7.56
CA ASP A 129 8.15 -7.97 -8.30
C ASP A 129 7.81 -8.97 -9.40
N GLU A 130 6.80 -9.82 -9.19
CA GLU A 130 6.42 -10.86 -10.15
C GLU A 130 4.92 -11.13 -10.15
N VAL A 131 4.40 -11.46 -11.34
CA VAL A 131 3.06 -12.03 -11.48
C VAL A 131 3.26 -13.53 -11.57
N VAL A 132 2.58 -14.31 -10.74
CA VAL A 132 2.78 -15.77 -10.66
C VAL A 132 1.49 -16.51 -10.97
N GLU A 133 1.57 -17.52 -11.79
CA GLU A 133 0.43 -18.36 -12.17
C GLU A 133 0.47 -19.72 -11.48
N ASN A 134 1.68 -20.22 -11.19
CA ASN A 134 1.91 -21.54 -10.63
C ASN A 134 2.92 -21.46 -9.49
N ARG A 135 2.93 -22.51 -8.67
CA ARG A 135 3.83 -22.62 -7.52
C ARG A 135 5.25 -23.07 -7.87
N SER A 136 5.42 -23.64 -9.01
CA SER A 136 6.71 -24.22 -9.45
C SER A 136 7.77 -23.19 -9.74
#